data_5f4fdeaa833bd7164ffd674399e7c53c
#
_entry.id   5f4fdeaa833bd7164ffd674399e7c53c
#
_cell.length_a   1.000
_cell.length_b   1.000
_cell.length_c   1.000
_cell.angle_alpha   90.00
_cell.angle_beta   90.00
_cell.angle_gamma   90.00
#
_symmetry.space_group_name_H-M   'P 1'
#
loop_
_entity.id
_entity.type
_entity.pdbx_description
1 polymer ?
#
loop_
_entity_poly.entity_id
_entity_poly.type
_entity_poly.pdbx_seq_one_letter_code
_entity_poly.pdbx_strand_id
1 'polypeptide(L)'
;MKKGLFIFTIDALVLTGCSSNEGFSGPRDSVADNVKNRFGVTFDPNHDWCTTTSGTVTISGIPAGATNVQLYALISKEVKNDDNETEAETSLLKLNEATNVGSSVNLVYDAPKDHQAIYAAADVNGYRMMRLVKNGVADFSGTKSAAARRRAAVAPDYSSMKLFADSTFESFASQRGWFGEKKQYLYGMSGEAYQKWVQKAEPYSAEYTQLFRDLVFSYFQNKVRNLEKIMESKLVNDKVYPLTTGDAPIVVSPVYKRDQATRWGNEVWNSDLYYYYYKEETLTDYVTKGGNAVDFLNALPKYKAIPFNQHFGSTEDDKIEKRASYTLIYWGDGEPDYNTPGQAFPAGYKIGFMVRAKTTSEAPRKQGELYGDGRLNNKINFWPNFKTSNLGTDGPRACWLNVEDRLFLTFESGTDDDFNDIILEVEGGIDPISFVPEFDRDFYTFCFEDRELGDYDMNDVVIRATRINETTVEYSIVACGAYDQLQVRNVNGATIKDDAEIHALFGVSTNTFINTVKGATSLDPVTDQVTVSKDFSFLNAATQPYIHNVTMGKDIKLSQKGEDPHGIMIPYAFRWPKEKTCIKDAYLRFNEWGQNSRINSTDWYKYPVEENVY
;
A
#
# COMPACT_ATOMS: atom_id res chain seq x y z
N MET A 1 -2.07 -30.52 -71.02
CA MET A 1 -2.61 -30.06 -69.74
C MET A 1 -2.05 -30.97 -68.64
N LYS A 2 -0.96 -30.52 -67.97
CA LYS A 2 -0.35 -31.25 -66.86
C LYS A 2 -0.94 -30.68 -65.60
N LYS A 3 -1.68 -31.47 -64.84
CA LYS A 3 -2.17 -31.14 -63.49
C LYS A 3 -0.98 -31.32 -62.55
N GLY A 4 -0.46 -30.25 -62.04
CA GLY A 4 0.49 -30.28 -60.92
C GLY A 4 -0.24 -30.62 -59.64
N LEU A 5 0.15 -31.72 -59.03
CA LEU A 5 -0.25 -32.13 -57.67
C LEU A 5 0.58 -31.33 -56.68
N PHE A 6 -0.01 -30.33 -56.03
CA PHE A 6 0.57 -29.69 -54.87
C PHE A 6 0.35 -30.63 -53.68
N ILE A 7 1.42 -31.31 -53.27
CA ILE A 7 1.46 -32.00 -51.98
C ILE A 7 1.73 -30.92 -50.97
N PHE A 8 0.72 -30.53 -50.21
CA PHE A 8 0.91 -29.83 -48.92
C PHE A 8 1.45 -30.87 -47.96
N THR A 9 2.73 -30.88 -47.71
CA THR A 9 3.28 -31.45 -46.50
C THR A 9 2.79 -30.57 -45.36
N ILE A 10 1.76 -31.04 -44.67
CA ILE A 10 1.46 -30.56 -43.32
C ILE A 10 2.60 -31.09 -42.49
N ASP A 11 3.61 -30.25 -42.21
CA ASP A 11 4.47 -30.45 -41.07
C ASP A 11 3.54 -30.47 -39.87
N ALA A 12 3.21 -31.66 -39.42
CA ALA A 12 2.64 -31.86 -38.11
C ALA A 12 3.71 -31.40 -37.14
N LEU A 13 3.63 -30.14 -36.72
CA LEU A 13 4.30 -29.70 -35.52
C LEU A 13 3.80 -30.64 -34.43
N VAL A 14 4.61 -31.62 -34.09
CA VAL A 14 4.35 -32.46 -32.93
C VAL A 14 4.46 -31.54 -31.77
N LEU A 15 3.34 -31.04 -31.31
CA LEU A 15 3.23 -30.36 -30.03
C LEU A 15 3.54 -31.43 -28.98
N THR A 16 4.80 -31.59 -28.64
CA THR A 16 5.22 -32.36 -27.48
C THR A 16 4.78 -31.55 -26.27
N GLY A 17 3.51 -31.70 -25.91
CA GLY A 17 3.05 -31.26 -24.59
C GLY A 17 3.71 -32.09 -23.51
N CYS A 18 3.55 -31.73 -22.30
CA CYS A 18 4.09 -32.41 -21.11
C CYS A 18 3.78 -33.92 -21.01
N SER A 19 3.01 -34.44 -21.92
CA SER A 19 2.71 -35.88 -22.07
C SER A 19 3.67 -36.65 -22.97
N SER A 20 4.72 -36.01 -23.54
CA SER A 20 5.68 -36.75 -24.35
C SER A 20 6.55 -37.64 -23.47
N ASN A 21 6.86 -38.87 -23.90
CA ASN A 21 7.75 -39.78 -23.20
C ASN A 21 9.23 -39.37 -23.27
N GLU A 22 9.50 -38.14 -23.67
CA GLU A 22 10.85 -37.59 -23.73
C GLU A 22 11.24 -37.07 -22.36
N GLY A 23 12.03 -37.85 -21.65
CA GLY A 23 12.48 -37.50 -20.31
C GLY A 23 13.78 -36.73 -20.30
N PHE A 24 14.18 -36.29 -19.12
CA PHE A 24 15.48 -35.65 -18.81
C PHE A 24 16.75 -36.46 -19.17
N SER A 25 16.68 -37.39 -20.04
CA SER A 25 17.80 -38.29 -20.37
C SER A 25 18.53 -37.96 -21.65
N GLY A 26 18.22 -36.83 -22.28
CA GLY A 26 18.92 -36.36 -23.47
C GLY A 26 20.35 -35.90 -23.16
N PRO A 27 21.28 -35.98 -24.12
CA PRO A 27 22.56 -35.32 -24.01
C PRO A 27 22.38 -33.79 -23.77
N ARG A 28 23.29 -33.14 -23.03
CA ARG A 28 23.26 -31.70 -22.78
C ARG A 28 23.07 -30.89 -24.07
N ASP A 29 23.66 -31.33 -25.16
CA ASP A 29 23.56 -30.69 -26.48
C ASP A 29 22.09 -30.70 -27.00
N SER A 30 21.31 -31.74 -26.73
CA SER A 30 19.89 -31.79 -27.15
C SER A 30 18.99 -30.87 -26.32
N VAL A 31 19.29 -30.65 -25.05
CA VAL A 31 18.59 -29.68 -24.22
C VAL A 31 18.86 -28.27 -24.69
N ALA A 32 20.14 -27.92 -24.92
CA ALA A 32 20.53 -26.60 -25.45
C ALA A 32 19.92 -26.33 -26.83
N ASP A 33 19.84 -27.32 -27.69
CA ASP A 33 19.18 -27.20 -29.00
C ASP A 33 17.68 -27.00 -28.85
N ASN A 34 17.02 -27.71 -27.93
CA ASN A 34 15.61 -27.50 -27.67
C ASN A 34 15.32 -26.10 -27.13
N VAL A 35 16.09 -25.62 -26.16
CA VAL A 35 16.01 -24.25 -25.64
C VAL A 35 16.15 -23.23 -26.76
N LYS A 36 17.20 -23.36 -27.58
CA LYS A 36 17.44 -22.46 -28.70
C LYS A 36 16.29 -22.48 -29.70
N ASN A 37 15.72 -23.64 -30.01
CA ASN A 37 14.57 -23.77 -30.92
C ASN A 37 13.31 -23.15 -30.33
N ARG A 38 13.04 -23.34 -29.03
CA ARG A 38 11.85 -22.80 -28.36
C ARG A 38 11.92 -21.31 -28.14
N PHE A 39 13.06 -20.80 -27.63
CA PHE A 39 13.21 -19.40 -27.31
C PHE A 39 13.70 -18.55 -28.49
N GLY A 40 14.34 -19.16 -29.48
CA GLY A 40 14.92 -18.45 -30.62
C GLY A 40 16.18 -17.67 -30.30
N VAL A 41 16.72 -17.82 -29.09
CA VAL A 41 17.91 -17.12 -28.55
C VAL A 41 18.81 -18.07 -27.79
N THR A 42 20.01 -17.62 -27.51
CA THR A 42 20.93 -18.30 -26.58
C THR A 42 20.99 -17.47 -25.30
N PHE A 43 20.77 -18.10 -24.17
CA PHE A 43 20.82 -17.44 -22.87
C PHE A 43 22.26 -17.21 -22.40
N ASP A 44 22.45 -16.22 -21.51
CA ASP A 44 23.74 -15.96 -20.87
C ASP A 44 24.11 -17.15 -19.98
N PRO A 45 25.24 -17.83 -20.20
CA PRO A 45 25.65 -18.97 -19.37
C PRO A 45 25.95 -18.58 -17.91
N ASN A 46 25.95 -17.30 -17.60
CA ASN A 46 26.09 -16.77 -16.25
C ASN A 46 24.76 -16.34 -15.62
N HIS A 47 23.64 -16.54 -16.31
CA HIS A 47 22.34 -16.18 -15.79
C HIS A 47 21.97 -17.09 -14.61
N ASP A 48 21.44 -16.49 -13.53
CA ASP A 48 21.11 -17.20 -12.28
C ASP A 48 19.63 -17.52 -12.13
N TRP A 49 18.82 -17.16 -13.13
CA TRP A 49 17.34 -17.32 -13.14
C TRP A 49 16.64 -16.80 -11.89
N CYS A 50 17.26 -15.85 -11.23
CA CYS A 50 16.79 -15.35 -9.94
C CYS A 50 16.29 -13.90 -10.07
N THR A 51 15.05 -13.68 -9.69
CA THR A 51 14.41 -12.34 -9.61
C THR A 51 14.35 -11.80 -8.18
N THR A 52 14.83 -12.59 -7.22
CA THR A 52 14.76 -12.32 -5.79
C THR A 52 16.17 -12.23 -5.19
N THR A 53 16.30 -11.47 -4.14
CA THR A 53 17.50 -11.40 -3.28
C THR A 53 17.11 -11.71 -1.85
N SER A 54 18.06 -12.24 -1.07
CA SER A 54 17.85 -12.47 0.35
C SER A 54 18.87 -11.74 1.20
N GLY A 55 18.52 -11.49 2.44
CA GLY A 55 19.42 -10.87 3.40
C GLY A 55 18.95 -11.07 4.84
N THR A 56 19.77 -10.58 5.75
CA THR A 56 19.44 -10.56 7.19
C THR A 56 19.53 -9.14 7.70
N VAL A 57 18.50 -8.73 8.45
CA VAL A 57 18.48 -7.43 9.11
C VAL A 57 18.67 -7.64 10.61
N THR A 58 19.67 -6.98 11.17
CA THR A 58 19.83 -6.83 12.62
C THR A 58 18.99 -5.63 13.08
N ILE A 59 17.96 -5.89 13.87
CA ILE A 59 17.08 -4.87 14.44
C ILE A 59 17.48 -4.70 15.90
N SER A 60 17.87 -3.49 16.29
CA SER A 60 18.38 -3.16 17.62
C SER A 60 17.65 -1.98 18.24
N GLY A 61 17.83 -1.80 19.54
CA GLY A 61 17.17 -0.70 20.26
C GLY A 61 15.66 -0.78 20.26
N ILE A 62 15.10 -1.99 20.08
CA ILE A 62 13.65 -2.22 20.04
C ILE A 62 13.01 -1.65 21.31
N PRO A 63 12.00 -0.75 21.19
CA PRO A 63 11.38 -0.13 22.35
C PRO A 63 10.74 -1.16 23.28
N ALA A 64 10.87 -0.91 24.58
CA ALA A 64 10.18 -1.75 25.58
C ALA A 64 8.66 -1.70 25.37
N GLY A 65 8.02 -2.88 25.39
CA GLY A 65 6.60 -3.02 25.12
C GLY A 65 6.24 -3.19 23.64
N ALA A 66 7.23 -3.35 22.77
CA ALA A 66 6.96 -3.77 21.39
C ALA A 66 6.28 -5.15 21.37
N THR A 67 5.19 -5.26 20.63
CA THR A 67 4.43 -6.52 20.50
C THR A 67 4.96 -7.39 19.39
N ASN A 68 5.47 -6.78 18.34
CA ASN A 68 6.08 -7.45 17.20
C ASN A 68 7.13 -6.56 16.53
N VAL A 69 7.90 -7.17 15.65
CA VAL A 69 8.80 -6.50 14.71
C VAL A 69 8.57 -7.09 13.34
N GLN A 70 8.57 -6.25 12.33
CA GLN A 70 8.24 -6.62 10.95
C GLN A 70 9.28 -6.07 9.98
N LEU A 71 9.45 -6.73 8.84
CA LEU A 71 10.22 -6.22 7.71
C LEU A 71 9.31 -5.98 6.51
N TYR A 72 9.55 -4.87 5.82
CA TYR A 72 8.84 -4.48 4.60
C TYR A 72 9.82 -4.15 3.49
N ALA A 73 9.48 -4.55 2.27
CA ALA A 73 10.12 -4.03 1.06
C ALA A 73 9.27 -2.90 0.46
N LEU A 74 9.90 -1.80 0.10
CA LEU A 74 9.31 -0.79 -0.75
C LEU A 74 9.56 -1.18 -2.20
N ILE A 75 8.50 -1.35 -2.95
CA ILE A 75 8.54 -1.76 -4.36
C ILE A 75 7.86 -0.73 -5.24
N SER A 76 8.22 -0.71 -6.53
CA SER A 76 7.45 -0.01 -7.55
C SER A 76 6.47 -0.99 -8.19
N LYS A 77 5.23 -0.60 -8.28
CA LYS A 77 4.14 -1.37 -8.89
C LYS A 77 3.47 -0.52 -9.96
N GLU A 78 3.28 -1.06 -11.13
CA GLU A 78 2.42 -0.43 -12.13
C GLU A 78 0.97 -0.71 -11.79
N VAL A 79 0.19 0.35 -11.70
CA VAL A 79 -1.26 0.28 -11.47
C VAL A 79 -1.98 0.97 -12.61
N LYS A 80 -3.14 0.47 -12.99
CA LYS A 80 -4.02 1.16 -13.92
C LYS A 80 -4.91 2.11 -13.13
N ASN A 81 -4.84 3.38 -13.48
CA ASN A 81 -5.73 4.39 -12.93
C ASN A 81 -7.15 4.29 -13.54
N ASP A 82 -8.07 5.10 -13.07
CA ASP A 82 -9.47 5.12 -13.55
C ASP A 82 -9.60 5.48 -15.03
N ASP A 83 -8.62 6.16 -15.60
CA ASP A 83 -8.55 6.49 -17.02
C ASP A 83 -7.91 5.36 -17.85
N ASN A 84 -7.61 4.21 -17.22
CA ASN A 84 -6.93 3.06 -17.80
C ASN A 84 -5.49 3.35 -18.27
N GLU A 85 -4.89 4.44 -17.76
CA GLU A 85 -3.47 4.76 -17.95
C GLU A 85 -2.64 4.02 -16.92
N THR A 86 -1.44 3.60 -17.28
CA THR A 86 -0.50 2.93 -16.37
C THR A 86 0.36 3.96 -15.67
N GLU A 87 0.31 3.98 -14.35
CA GLU A 87 1.14 4.81 -13.50
C GLU A 87 2.01 3.95 -12.59
N ALA A 88 3.22 4.41 -12.28
CA ALA A 88 4.10 3.74 -11.33
C ALA A 88 3.76 4.22 -9.92
N GLU A 89 3.34 3.30 -9.06
CA GLU A 89 3.03 3.56 -7.66
C GLU A 89 3.98 2.79 -6.74
N THR A 90 4.24 3.35 -5.58
CA THR A 90 4.99 2.63 -4.55
C THR A 90 4.05 1.79 -3.70
N SER A 91 4.55 0.65 -3.23
CA SER A 91 3.83 -0.22 -2.31
C SER A 91 4.79 -0.81 -1.29
N LEU A 92 4.36 -0.89 -0.04
CA LEU A 92 5.06 -1.66 0.99
C LEU A 92 4.52 -3.08 1.02
N LEU A 93 5.42 -4.07 0.99
CA LEU A 93 5.09 -5.47 1.14
C LEU A 93 5.73 -6.03 2.40
N LYS A 94 4.95 -6.72 3.23
CA LYS A 94 5.44 -7.40 4.43
C LYS A 94 6.23 -8.65 4.03
N LEU A 95 7.50 -8.70 4.42
CA LEU A 95 8.42 -9.80 4.11
C LEU A 95 8.49 -10.84 5.23
N ASN A 96 8.60 -10.39 6.49
CA ASN A 96 8.74 -11.24 7.65
C ASN A 96 8.27 -10.54 8.91
N GLU A 97 8.01 -11.31 9.96
CA GLU A 97 7.70 -10.78 11.28
C GLU A 97 8.15 -11.73 12.40
N ALA A 98 8.46 -11.14 13.56
CA ALA A 98 8.71 -11.86 14.79
C ALA A 98 7.87 -11.27 15.92
N THR A 99 7.40 -12.13 16.81
CA THR A 99 6.67 -11.79 18.02
C THR A 99 7.50 -12.09 19.25
N ASN A 100 7.15 -11.51 20.40
CA ASN A 100 7.87 -11.72 21.67
C ASN A 100 9.36 -11.38 21.57
N VAL A 101 9.67 -10.24 20.96
CA VAL A 101 11.02 -9.80 20.71
C VAL A 101 11.65 -9.14 21.95
N GLY A 102 12.95 -9.36 22.14
CA GLY A 102 13.75 -8.64 23.14
C GLY A 102 14.18 -7.24 22.64
N SER A 103 15.28 -6.75 23.17
CA SER A 103 15.86 -5.46 22.72
C SER A 103 16.53 -5.51 21.35
N SER A 104 16.74 -6.72 20.81
CA SER A 104 17.30 -6.94 19.49
C SER A 104 16.82 -8.28 18.91
N VAL A 105 16.71 -8.34 17.58
CA VAL A 105 16.37 -9.55 16.82
C VAL A 105 17.03 -9.51 15.44
N ASN A 106 17.38 -10.68 14.91
CA ASN A 106 17.77 -10.83 13.50
C ASN A 106 16.61 -11.44 12.73
N LEU A 107 16.22 -10.79 11.65
CA LEU A 107 15.20 -11.31 10.73
C LEU A 107 15.79 -11.51 9.34
N VAL A 108 15.62 -12.72 8.81
CA VAL A 108 15.91 -13.02 7.41
C VAL A 108 14.76 -12.53 6.54
N TYR A 109 15.08 -12.03 5.38
CA TYR A 109 14.10 -11.67 4.37
C TYR A 109 14.50 -12.19 2.99
N ASP A 110 13.51 -12.42 2.18
CA ASP A 110 13.61 -12.53 0.72
C ASP A 110 12.84 -11.35 0.15
N ALA A 111 13.36 -10.69 -0.88
CA ALA A 111 12.73 -9.54 -1.50
C ALA A 111 13.01 -9.51 -3.00
N PRO A 112 12.16 -8.88 -3.81
CA PRO A 112 12.46 -8.65 -5.23
C PRO A 112 13.78 -7.94 -5.41
N LYS A 113 14.55 -8.31 -6.44
CA LYS A 113 15.84 -7.63 -6.76
C LYS A 113 15.68 -6.14 -7.06
N ASP A 114 14.51 -5.72 -7.52
CA ASP A 114 14.17 -4.34 -7.86
C ASP A 114 13.54 -3.54 -6.70
N HIS A 115 13.54 -4.06 -5.46
CA HIS A 115 13.06 -3.29 -4.32
C HIS A 115 13.88 -2.01 -4.13
N GLN A 116 13.19 -0.93 -3.76
CA GLN A 116 13.82 0.39 -3.59
C GLN A 116 14.43 0.57 -2.20
N ALA A 117 13.79 -0.02 -1.19
CA ALA A 117 14.22 0.06 0.20
C ALA A 117 13.69 -1.12 1.02
N ILE A 118 14.36 -1.40 2.13
CA ILE A 118 13.85 -2.28 3.19
C ILE A 118 13.62 -1.43 4.44
N TYR A 119 12.45 -1.58 5.04
CA TYR A 119 12.08 -0.98 6.32
C TYR A 119 11.90 -2.04 7.39
N ALA A 120 12.40 -1.76 8.59
CA ALA A 120 12.02 -2.48 9.79
C ALA A 120 10.96 -1.67 10.55
N ALA A 121 9.96 -2.35 11.08
CA ALA A 121 8.90 -1.76 11.88
C ALA A 121 8.79 -2.43 13.24
N ALA A 122 8.42 -1.67 14.26
CA ALA A 122 8.11 -2.16 15.60
C ALA A 122 6.78 -1.56 16.06
N ASP A 123 5.82 -2.41 16.43
CA ASP A 123 4.52 -1.97 16.92
C ASP A 123 4.56 -1.81 18.44
N VAL A 124 4.38 -0.58 18.90
CA VAL A 124 4.50 -0.19 20.32
C VAL A 124 3.29 0.61 20.73
N ASN A 125 2.54 0.13 21.72
CA ASN A 125 1.36 0.82 22.26
C ASN A 125 0.33 1.23 21.18
N GLY A 126 0.16 0.40 20.15
CA GLY A 126 -0.78 0.65 19.06
C GLY A 126 -0.24 1.59 17.96
N TYR A 127 1.03 1.94 17.97
CA TYR A 127 1.68 2.71 16.93
C TYR A 127 2.79 1.91 16.28
N ARG A 128 3.02 2.14 15.00
CA ARG A 128 4.11 1.53 14.25
C ARG A 128 5.26 2.51 14.09
N MET A 129 6.39 2.19 14.71
CA MET A 129 7.65 2.90 14.51
C MET A 129 8.40 2.23 13.36
N MET A 130 8.93 3.00 12.40
CA MET A 130 9.62 2.45 11.24
C MET A 130 11.03 3.02 11.10
N ARG A 131 11.94 2.18 10.63
CA ARG A 131 13.34 2.56 10.36
C ARG A 131 13.78 2.01 9.02
N LEU A 132 14.37 2.88 8.20
CA LEU A 132 15.05 2.46 6.99
C LEU A 132 16.24 1.56 7.36
N VAL A 133 16.32 0.39 6.75
CA VAL A 133 17.47 -0.51 6.91
C VAL A 133 18.65 0.05 6.16
N LYS A 134 19.76 0.28 6.86
CA LYS A 134 21.01 0.75 6.30
C LYS A 134 22.11 -0.26 6.58
N ASN A 135 22.75 -0.77 5.54
CA ASN A 135 23.82 -1.78 5.67
C ASN A 135 23.41 -3.01 6.53
N GLY A 136 22.18 -3.50 6.34
CA GLY A 136 21.67 -4.65 7.08
C GLY A 136 21.29 -4.37 8.55
N VAL A 137 21.21 -3.10 8.96
CA VAL A 137 20.87 -2.71 10.34
C VAL A 137 19.70 -1.74 10.36
N ALA A 138 18.77 -1.94 11.30
CA ALA A 138 17.74 -0.98 11.67
C ALA A 138 17.87 -0.69 13.18
N ASP A 139 18.09 0.56 13.54
CA ASP A 139 18.30 0.97 14.92
C ASP A 139 17.16 1.85 15.43
N PHE A 140 16.45 1.38 16.44
CA PHE A 140 15.39 2.10 17.15
C PHE A 140 15.90 2.83 18.39
N SER A 141 17.19 2.79 18.69
CA SER A 141 17.77 3.53 19.82
C SER A 141 17.51 5.03 19.69
N GLY A 142 17.20 5.69 20.80
CA GLY A 142 16.86 7.13 20.79
C GLY A 142 15.44 7.46 20.35
N THR A 143 14.63 6.47 19.97
CA THR A 143 13.21 6.67 19.72
C THR A 143 12.50 7.03 21.01
N LYS A 144 11.95 8.25 21.09
CA LYS A 144 11.11 8.63 22.24
C LYS A 144 9.79 7.87 22.13
N SER A 145 9.34 7.24 23.21
CA SER A 145 8.03 6.59 23.22
C SER A 145 6.93 7.60 22.91
N ALA A 146 5.88 7.17 22.22
CA ALA A 146 4.70 7.99 21.95
C ALA A 146 4.14 8.63 23.24
N ALA A 147 4.17 7.90 24.37
CA ALA A 147 3.79 8.42 25.67
C ALA A 147 4.71 9.55 26.17
N ALA A 148 6.01 9.51 25.86
CA ALA A 148 6.94 10.56 26.23
C ALA A 148 6.75 11.83 25.39
N ARG A 149 6.38 11.68 24.11
CA ARG A 149 6.05 12.82 23.24
C ARG A 149 4.68 13.41 23.57
N ARG A 150 3.70 12.60 23.95
CA ARG A 150 2.37 13.09 24.42
C ARG A 150 2.45 13.87 25.73
N ARG A 151 3.33 13.47 26.66
CA ARG A 151 3.60 14.28 27.86
C ARG A 151 4.39 15.55 27.52
N ALA A 152 5.10 15.57 26.41
CA ALA A 152 5.76 16.75 25.87
C ALA A 152 4.83 17.62 25.00
N ALA A 153 3.62 17.19 24.70
CA ALA A 153 2.51 18.08 24.30
C ALA A 153 2.01 18.91 25.52
N VAL A 154 2.91 19.35 26.36
CA VAL A 154 2.78 20.61 27.08
C VAL A 154 2.38 21.64 26.04
N ALA A 155 1.38 22.43 26.33
CA ALA A 155 0.99 23.57 25.50
C ALA A 155 2.25 24.15 24.89
N PRO A 156 2.35 24.23 23.55
CA PRO A 156 3.56 24.68 22.92
C PRO A 156 4.00 25.97 23.60
N ASP A 157 5.26 26.09 23.98
CA ASP A 157 5.76 27.35 24.48
C ASP A 157 5.72 28.36 23.34
N TYR A 158 4.59 29.03 23.21
CA TYR A 158 4.34 30.01 22.18
C TYR A 158 5.33 31.16 22.22
N SER A 159 6.04 31.35 23.35
CA SER A 159 7.10 32.36 23.46
C SER A 159 8.36 32.01 22.68
N SER A 160 8.59 30.72 22.45
CA SER A 160 9.73 30.20 21.66
C SER A 160 9.42 29.96 20.20
N MET A 161 8.15 29.94 19.81
CA MET A 161 7.75 29.70 18.42
C MET A 161 7.91 30.97 17.57
N LYS A 162 8.48 30.78 16.38
CA LYS A 162 8.59 31.86 15.40
C LYS A 162 7.22 32.13 14.82
N LEU A 163 6.64 33.28 15.15
CA LEU A 163 5.42 33.76 14.52
C LEU A 163 5.61 33.93 13.01
N PHE A 164 4.55 33.72 12.27
CA PHE A 164 4.55 34.04 10.85
C PHE A 164 4.63 35.57 10.70
N ALA A 165 5.78 36.07 10.30
CA ALA A 165 6.02 37.49 10.02
C ALA A 165 5.68 37.84 8.56
N ASP A 166 4.65 37.24 7.97
CA ASP A 166 4.29 37.50 6.57
C ASP A 166 3.13 38.47 6.51
N SER A 167 3.40 39.67 5.95
CA SER A 167 2.41 40.74 5.76
C SER A 167 1.22 40.30 4.88
N THR A 168 1.41 39.28 4.03
CA THR A 168 0.33 38.67 3.25
C THR A 168 -0.69 37.96 4.12
N PHE A 169 -0.25 37.42 5.24
CA PHE A 169 -1.10 36.72 6.19
C PHE A 169 -2.03 37.67 6.94
N GLU A 170 -1.51 38.81 7.38
CA GLU A 170 -2.29 39.87 8.03
C GLU A 170 -3.33 40.46 7.10
N SER A 171 -2.96 40.78 5.86
CA SER A 171 -3.88 41.31 4.87
C SER A 171 -5.01 40.34 4.53
N PHE A 172 -4.72 39.04 4.58
CA PHE A 172 -5.69 38.00 4.32
C PHE A 172 -6.67 37.79 5.47
N ALA A 173 -6.19 37.76 6.69
CA ALA A 173 -7.02 37.67 7.90
C ALA A 173 -7.95 38.88 8.05
N SER A 174 -7.50 40.07 7.65
CA SER A 174 -8.26 41.33 7.75
C SER A 174 -9.23 41.58 6.61
N GLN A 175 -8.92 41.15 5.39
CA GLN A 175 -9.68 41.52 4.20
C GLN A 175 -10.88 40.67 3.86
N ARG A 176 -10.92 39.42 4.35
CA ARG A 176 -11.99 38.50 3.99
C ARG A 176 -12.64 37.96 5.23
N GLY A 177 -13.51 38.74 5.77
CA GLY A 177 -14.40 38.19 6.76
C GLY A 177 -14.68 36.73 6.42
N TRP A 178 -14.33 35.88 7.33
CA TRP A 178 -14.36 34.44 7.20
C TRP A 178 -15.77 33.99 7.05
N PHE A 179 -16.11 33.69 6.02
CA PHE A 179 -17.29 33.36 5.41
C PHE A 179 -18.43 32.67 6.07
N GLY A 180 -19.46 33.01 5.64
CA GLY A 180 -20.74 32.48 5.64
C GLY A 180 -21.71 33.45 6.26
N GLU A 181 -22.89 33.41 5.81
CA GLU A 181 -24.06 34.04 6.36
C GLU A 181 -24.24 33.80 7.85
N LYS A 182 -23.49 32.84 8.39
CA LYS A 182 -23.45 32.51 9.81
C LYS A 182 -22.13 32.93 10.40
N LYS A 183 -22.18 33.85 11.33
CA LYS A 183 -21.16 34.37 12.22
C LYS A 183 -19.71 34.01 11.90
N GLN A 184 -18.99 35.00 11.60
CA GLN A 184 -17.60 35.00 11.17
C GLN A 184 -16.70 34.90 12.37
N TYR A 185 -16.08 33.82 12.54
CA TYR A 185 -15.47 33.38 13.76
C TYR A 185 -14.16 34.04 14.11
N LEU A 186 -13.48 34.61 13.13
CA LEU A 186 -12.33 35.45 13.36
C LEU A 186 -12.60 36.93 13.01
N TYR A 187 -13.85 37.26 12.73
CA TYR A 187 -14.24 38.62 12.40
C TYR A 187 -14.08 39.56 13.60
N GLY A 188 -13.35 40.61 13.42
CA GLY A 188 -13.00 41.55 14.48
C GLY A 188 -11.72 41.16 15.23
N MET A 189 -11.11 40.04 14.95
CA MET A 189 -9.79 39.72 15.45
C MET A 189 -8.75 40.58 14.72
N SER A 190 -7.87 41.26 15.46
CA SER A 190 -6.75 41.98 14.87
C SER A 190 -5.73 41.00 14.27
N GLY A 191 -4.97 41.45 13.26
CA GLY A 191 -3.89 40.64 12.70
C GLY A 191 -2.89 40.15 13.76
N GLU A 192 -2.59 41.00 14.74
CA GLU A 192 -1.72 40.64 15.88
C GLU A 192 -2.33 39.55 16.75
N ALA A 193 -3.61 39.62 17.07
CA ALA A 193 -4.31 38.57 17.82
C ALA A 193 -4.36 37.26 17.05
N TYR A 194 -4.59 37.32 15.75
CA TYR A 194 -4.61 36.13 14.89
C TYR A 194 -3.24 35.46 14.82
N GLN A 195 -2.15 36.21 14.74
CA GLN A 195 -0.80 35.66 14.72
C GLN A 195 -0.47 34.81 15.96
N LYS A 196 -1.11 35.05 17.10
CA LYS A 196 -0.94 34.23 18.31
C LYS A 196 -1.50 32.80 18.13
N TRP A 197 -2.42 32.60 17.22
CA TRP A 197 -3.06 31.30 16.94
C TRP A 197 -2.44 30.57 15.76
N VAL A 198 -1.56 31.24 15.01
CA VAL A 198 -0.88 30.67 13.86
C VAL A 198 0.62 30.83 14.03
N GLN A 199 1.32 29.76 13.87
CA GLN A 199 2.76 29.72 14.11
C GLN A 199 3.47 29.05 12.95
N LYS A 200 4.72 29.47 12.74
CA LYS A 200 5.59 28.77 11.82
C LYS A 200 5.96 27.41 12.39
N ALA A 201 5.60 26.36 11.69
CA ALA A 201 5.96 25.01 12.09
C ALA A 201 7.42 24.70 11.78
N GLU A 202 8.02 23.87 12.63
CA GLU A 202 9.32 23.29 12.31
C GLU A 202 9.14 22.27 11.17
N PRO A 203 10.00 22.31 10.14
CA PRO A 203 9.91 21.36 9.04
C PRO A 203 10.26 19.95 9.51
N TYR A 204 9.73 18.96 8.80
CA TYR A 204 10.15 17.58 9.00
C TYR A 204 11.61 17.38 8.59
N SER A 205 12.27 16.42 9.23
CA SER A 205 13.56 15.95 8.74
C SER A 205 13.40 15.28 7.36
N ALA A 206 14.45 15.29 6.56
CA ALA A 206 14.42 14.61 5.26
C ALA A 206 14.09 13.11 5.41
N GLU A 207 14.58 12.46 6.46
CA GLU A 207 14.31 11.05 6.75
C GLU A 207 12.82 10.81 7.06
N TYR A 208 12.22 11.67 7.88
CA TYR A 208 10.79 11.58 8.19
C TYR A 208 9.91 11.89 6.97
N THR A 209 10.29 12.87 6.16
CA THR A 209 9.60 13.19 4.91
C THR A 209 9.60 12.01 3.95
N GLN A 210 10.73 11.31 3.83
CA GLN A 210 10.82 10.11 3.00
C GLN A 210 9.96 8.98 3.56
N LEU A 211 10.04 8.71 4.87
CA LEU A 211 9.20 7.72 5.54
C LEU A 211 7.71 8.01 5.35
N PHE A 212 7.32 9.29 5.55
CA PHE A 212 5.94 9.73 5.35
C PHE A 212 5.47 9.42 3.92
N ARG A 213 6.27 9.81 2.92
CA ARG A 213 5.99 9.55 1.51
C ARG A 213 5.80 8.05 1.25
N ASP A 214 6.75 7.25 1.66
CA ASP A 214 6.77 5.81 1.38
C ASP A 214 5.60 5.09 2.05
N LEU A 215 5.25 5.47 3.28
CA LEU A 215 4.16 4.84 4.02
C LEU A 215 2.79 5.33 3.54
N VAL A 216 2.59 6.65 3.47
CA VAL A 216 1.28 7.24 3.18
C VAL A 216 0.86 6.93 1.75
N PHE A 217 1.74 7.10 0.78
CA PHE A 217 1.39 6.83 -0.63
C PHE A 217 1.46 5.35 -1.01
N SER A 218 2.05 4.50 -0.18
CA SER A 218 1.85 3.04 -0.31
C SER A 218 0.47 2.61 0.20
N TYR A 219 -0.10 3.33 1.16
CA TYR A 219 -1.42 3.05 1.70
C TYR A 219 -2.55 3.73 0.90
N PHE A 220 -2.37 5.01 0.61
CA PHE A 220 -3.26 5.83 -0.21
C PHE A 220 -2.64 6.05 -1.59
N GLN A 221 -2.64 5.00 -2.41
CA GLN A 221 -2.08 5.03 -3.77
C GLN A 221 -2.93 5.94 -4.65
N ASN A 222 -2.25 6.75 -5.47
CA ASN A 222 -2.89 7.72 -6.34
C ASN A 222 -3.88 7.09 -7.32
N LYS A 223 -5.12 7.59 -7.34
CA LYS A 223 -6.22 7.10 -8.19
C LYS A 223 -6.49 5.59 -8.08
N VAL A 224 -6.00 4.96 -7.03
CA VAL A 224 -6.31 3.57 -6.72
C VAL A 224 -7.40 3.54 -5.68
N ARG A 225 -8.57 3.05 -6.09
CA ARG A 225 -9.72 2.89 -5.20
C ARG A 225 -9.48 1.79 -4.20
N ASN A 226 -9.05 2.15 -3.01
CA ASN A 226 -8.83 1.23 -1.89
C ASN A 226 -9.99 1.28 -0.88
N LEU A 227 -11.22 1.45 -1.36
CA LEU A 227 -12.38 1.66 -0.50
C LEU A 227 -12.61 0.56 0.53
N GLU A 228 -12.50 -0.69 0.13
CA GLU A 228 -12.69 -1.81 1.05
C GLU A 228 -11.71 -1.71 2.22
N LYS A 229 -10.42 -1.50 1.92
CA LYS A 229 -9.36 -1.36 2.91
C LYS A 229 -9.56 -0.14 3.83
N ILE A 230 -10.02 0.98 3.28
CA ILE A 230 -10.31 2.22 4.03
C ILE A 230 -11.57 2.07 4.87
N MET A 231 -12.64 1.50 4.32
CA MET A 231 -13.90 1.29 5.04
C MET A 231 -13.80 0.23 6.14
N GLU A 232 -13.00 -0.82 5.93
CA GLU A 232 -12.69 -1.83 6.94
C GLU A 232 -11.88 -1.27 8.11
N SER A 233 -11.18 -0.17 7.90
CA SER A 233 -10.32 0.45 8.91
C SER A 233 -11.05 1.04 10.11
N LYS A 234 -12.37 0.87 10.24
CA LYS A 234 -13.23 1.39 11.32
C LYS A 234 -13.01 2.86 11.71
N LEU A 235 -11.86 3.42 11.35
CA LEU A 235 -11.48 4.79 11.65
C LEU A 235 -12.34 5.82 10.94
N VAL A 236 -12.85 5.44 9.77
CA VAL A 236 -13.77 6.27 9.01
C VAL A 236 -15.13 6.39 9.73
N ASN A 237 -15.58 5.32 10.36
CA ASN A 237 -16.91 5.26 10.97
C ASN A 237 -16.91 5.54 12.49
N ASP A 238 -15.93 4.96 13.21
CA ASP A 238 -15.96 4.96 14.68
C ASP A 238 -15.16 6.11 15.31
N LYS A 239 -14.23 6.71 14.55
CA LYS A 239 -13.29 7.73 15.04
C LYS A 239 -13.39 9.07 14.31
N VAL A 240 -14.46 9.27 13.56
CA VAL A 240 -14.71 10.54 12.84
C VAL A 240 -14.70 11.75 13.79
N TYR A 241 -15.11 11.54 15.03
CA TYR A 241 -15.14 12.55 16.06
C TYR A 241 -14.27 12.13 17.25
N PRO A 242 -12.98 12.46 17.26
CA PRO A 242 -12.19 12.27 18.46
C PRO A 242 -12.71 13.13 19.60
N LEU A 243 -12.57 12.62 20.83
CA LEU A 243 -12.91 13.36 22.04
C LEU A 243 -11.78 14.31 22.44
N THR A 244 -12.15 15.46 22.94
CA THR A 244 -11.19 16.41 23.52
C THR A 244 -10.76 15.96 24.92
N THR A 245 -9.49 16.14 25.25
CA THR A 245 -8.90 15.72 26.53
C THR A 245 -8.94 16.79 27.61
N GLY A 246 -9.02 18.05 27.24
CA GLY A 246 -9.03 19.17 28.17
C GLY A 246 -7.66 19.61 28.71
N ASP A 247 -6.60 18.91 28.38
CA ASP A 247 -5.26 19.11 28.95
C ASP A 247 -4.29 19.84 28.02
N ALA A 248 -4.63 19.93 26.74
CA ALA A 248 -3.80 20.59 25.74
C ALA A 248 -4.63 21.25 24.63
N PRO A 249 -4.13 22.29 23.96
CA PRO A 249 -4.76 22.81 22.75
C PRO A 249 -4.69 21.79 21.61
N ILE A 250 -5.62 21.91 20.67
CA ILE A 250 -5.60 21.15 19.45
C ILE A 250 -4.95 22.01 18.37
N VAL A 251 -3.94 21.46 17.72
CA VAL A 251 -3.18 22.13 16.67
C VAL A 251 -3.29 21.35 15.38
N VAL A 252 -3.60 22.04 14.28
CA VAL A 252 -3.73 21.45 12.95
C VAL A 252 -2.73 22.08 12.01
N SER A 253 -1.99 21.27 11.29
CA SER A 253 -0.96 21.72 10.37
C SER A 253 -1.16 21.11 8.98
N PRO A 254 -1.26 21.91 7.91
CA PRO A 254 -1.22 21.40 6.55
C PRO A 254 0.14 20.76 6.26
N VAL A 255 0.12 19.59 5.64
CA VAL A 255 1.32 18.81 5.32
C VAL A 255 1.45 18.55 3.83
N TYR A 256 0.35 18.21 3.20
CA TYR A 256 0.32 17.85 1.80
C TYR A 256 -1.00 18.28 1.17
N LYS A 257 -0.92 18.72 -0.07
CA LYS A 257 -2.07 18.97 -0.92
C LYS A 257 -1.71 18.58 -2.34
N ARG A 258 -2.57 17.77 -2.94
CA ARG A 258 -2.44 17.44 -4.34
C ARG A 258 -2.96 18.59 -5.19
N ASP A 259 -2.17 19.07 -6.12
CA ASP A 259 -2.64 20.04 -7.11
C ASP A 259 -3.25 19.30 -8.31
N GLN A 260 -4.55 19.46 -8.51
CA GLN A 260 -5.23 18.99 -9.71
C GLN A 260 -5.29 20.07 -10.82
N ALA A 261 -4.49 21.13 -10.70
CA ALA A 261 -4.54 22.30 -11.57
C ALA A 261 -4.32 22.01 -13.06
N THR A 262 -3.65 20.94 -13.40
CA THR A 262 -3.18 20.74 -14.77
C THR A 262 -4.25 20.21 -15.74
N ARG A 263 -5.29 19.55 -15.26
CA ARG A 263 -6.27 18.90 -16.16
C ARG A 263 -7.39 19.83 -16.65
N TRP A 264 -7.65 20.94 -15.96
CA TRP A 264 -8.80 21.81 -16.21
C TRP A 264 -8.46 23.31 -16.35
N GLY A 265 -7.23 23.65 -16.67
CA GLY A 265 -6.82 25.02 -16.96
C GLY A 265 -6.78 25.93 -15.72
N ASN A 266 -5.70 25.97 -14.98
CA ASN A 266 -5.40 26.91 -13.88
C ASN A 266 -6.42 26.97 -12.72
N GLU A 267 -7.28 25.99 -12.57
CA GLU A 267 -8.20 25.90 -11.44
C GLU A 267 -7.48 25.33 -10.21
N VAL A 268 -6.88 26.17 -9.43
CA VAL A 268 -6.37 25.81 -8.11
C VAL A 268 -7.55 25.48 -7.21
N TRP A 269 -7.59 24.28 -6.66
CA TRP A 269 -8.54 23.91 -5.64
C TRP A 269 -8.25 24.70 -4.37
N ASN A 270 -9.04 25.71 -4.15
CA ASN A 270 -8.92 26.57 -3.00
C ASN A 270 -9.82 26.04 -1.89
N SER A 271 -9.25 25.34 -0.94
CA SER A 271 -10.01 24.71 0.14
C SER A 271 -9.71 25.35 1.48
N ASP A 272 -10.75 25.72 2.20
CA ASP A 272 -10.65 26.13 3.59
C ASP A 272 -10.93 24.91 4.50
N LEU A 273 -10.20 24.77 5.60
CA LEU A 273 -10.52 23.82 6.63
C LEU A 273 -11.39 24.44 7.71
N TYR A 274 -12.45 23.73 8.06
CA TYR A 274 -13.34 24.08 9.16
C TYR A 274 -13.38 22.96 10.18
N TYR A 275 -13.76 23.29 11.40
CA TYR A 275 -14.05 22.33 12.45
C TYR A 275 -15.36 22.72 13.14
N TYR A 276 -15.96 21.76 13.81
CA TYR A 276 -17.12 21.92 14.66
C TYR A 276 -17.03 20.96 15.82
N TYR A 277 -17.74 21.26 16.90
CA TYR A 277 -17.66 20.45 18.09
C TYR A 277 -18.99 20.47 18.85
N TYR A 278 -19.21 19.43 19.62
CA TYR A 278 -20.40 19.29 20.43
C TYR A 278 -20.18 18.25 21.53
N LYS A 279 -21.06 18.25 22.55
CA LYS A 279 -21.12 17.18 23.54
C LYS A 279 -22.10 16.12 23.10
N GLU A 280 -21.72 14.84 23.25
CA GLU A 280 -22.58 13.70 22.88
C GLU A 280 -23.90 13.73 23.60
N GLU A 281 -23.91 14.10 24.88
CA GLU A 281 -25.14 14.23 25.69
C GLU A 281 -26.13 15.21 25.07
N THR A 282 -25.65 16.32 24.49
CA THR A 282 -26.49 17.32 23.82
C THR A 282 -27.13 16.76 22.55
N LEU A 283 -26.38 15.99 21.77
CA LEU A 283 -26.93 15.29 20.62
C LEU A 283 -27.94 14.23 21.03
N THR A 284 -27.60 13.43 22.03
CA THR A 284 -28.49 12.37 22.57
C THR A 284 -29.81 12.96 23.05
N ASP A 285 -29.76 14.03 23.83
CA ASP A 285 -30.94 14.75 24.29
C ASP A 285 -31.80 15.27 23.15
N TYR A 286 -31.19 15.83 22.12
CA TYR A 286 -31.91 16.33 20.95
C TYR A 286 -32.62 15.20 20.20
N VAL A 287 -31.96 14.07 20.00
CA VAL A 287 -32.54 12.90 19.34
C VAL A 287 -33.64 12.27 20.17
N THR A 288 -33.46 12.16 21.48
CA THR A 288 -34.47 11.61 22.40
C THR A 288 -35.76 12.45 22.40
N LYS A 289 -35.65 13.74 22.17
CA LYS A 289 -36.78 14.67 22.00
C LYS A 289 -37.41 14.64 20.61
N GLY A 290 -37.02 13.69 19.75
CA GLY A 290 -37.57 13.48 18.41
C GLY A 290 -36.83 14.25 17.31
N GLY A 291 -35.69 14.85 17.62
CA GLY A 291 -34.84 15.50 16.62
C GLY A 291 -34.02 14.50 15.77
N ASN A 292 -33.53 14.97 14.64
CA ASN A 292 -32.68 14.19 13.75
C ASN A 292 -31.21 14.55 13.97
N ALA A 293 -30.33 13.55 14.13
CA ALA A 293 -28.89 13.76 14.37
C ALA A 293 -28.20 14.57 13.25
N VAL A 294 -28.58 14.35 12.00
CA VAL A 294 -28.04 15.09 10.86
C VAL A 294 -28.43 16.57 10.91
N ASP A 295 -29.68 16.86 11.28
CA ASP A 295 -30.16 18.25 11.41
C ASP A 295 -29.42 18.96 12.55
N PHE A 296 -29.19 18.27 13.67
CA PHE A 296 -28.40 18.80 14.76
C PHE A 296 -26.97 19.14 14.32
N LEU A 297 -26.29 18.20 13.69
CA LEU A 297 -24.90 18.38 13.22
C LEU A 297 -24.79 19.48 12.14
N ASN A 298 -25.77 19.57 11.24
CA ASN A 298 -25.82 20.64 10.24
C ASN A 298 -26.02 22.01 10.87
N ALA A 299 -26.78 22.09 11.94
CA ALA A 299 -27.06 23.35 12.65
C ALA A 299 -25.87 23.85 13.48
N LEU A 300 -24.90 22.99 13.80
CA LEU A 300 -23.70 23.40 14.53
C LEU A 300 -22.93 24.48 13.78
N PRO A 301 -22.36 25.46 14.50
CA PRO A 301 -21.42 26.41 13.91
C PRO A 301 -20.20 25.67 13.31
N LYS A 302 -19.77 26.12 12.14
CA LYS A 302 -18.55 25.62 11.48
C LYS A 302 -17.49 26.73 11.57
N TYR A 303 -16.47 26.47 12.37
CA TYR A 303 -15.42 27.43 12.64
C TYR A 303 -14.26 27.23 11.67
N LYS A 304 -13.76 28.27 11.06
CA LYS A 304 -12.63 28.17 10.16
C LYS A 304 -11.33 27.95 10.94
N ALA A 305 -10.63 26.87 10.64
CA ALA A 305 -9.32 26.56 11.18
C ALA A 305 -8.22 27.10 10.30
N ILE A 306 -8.28 26.80 9.01
CA ILE A 306 -7.24 27.17 8.05
C ILE A 306 -7.88 27.88 6.88
N PRO A 307 -7.43 29.11 6.58
CA PRO A 307 -7.93 29.87 5.46
C PRO A 307 -7.36 29.38 4.15
N PHE A 308 -8.18 29.60 3.16
CA PHE A 308 -7.92 29.49 1.77
C PHE A 308 -6.45 29.61 1.32
N ASN A 309 -6.01 28.58 0.62
CA ASN A 309 -4.94 28.56 -0.37
C ASN A 309 -3.51 28.98 0.01
N GLN A 310 -3.24 29.59 1.10
CA GLN A 310 -1.89 30.13 1.34
C GLN A 310 -0.99 29.22 2.14
N HIS A 311 -1.53 28.17 2.77
CA HIS A 311 -0.82 27.42 3.76
C HIS A 311 -0.96 25.90 3.63
N PHE A 312 -1.69 25.44 2.63
CA PHE A 312 -1.69 24.05 2.22
C PHE A 312 -0.52 23.82 1.27
N GLY A 313 0.58 23.33 1.78
CA GLY A 313 1.71 22.94 0.97
C GLY A 313 2.38 24.09 0.20
N SER A 314 3.34 23.74 -0.62
CA SER A 314 3.95 24.66 -1.57
C SER A 314 3.07 24.79 -2.82
N THR A 315 3.38 25.79 -3.64
CA THR A 315 2.88 25.88 -5.02
C THR A 315 3.50 24.79 -5.92
N GLU A 316 4.40 23.98 -5.39
CA GLU A 316 5.01 22.84 -6.08
C GLU A 316 4.21 21.60 -5.75
N ASP A 317 3.74 20.93 -6.77
CA ASP A 317 3.04 19.67 -6.68
C ASP A 317 3.86 18.64 -5.90
N ASP A 318 3.20 17.80 -5.12
CA ASP A 318 3.78 16.67 -4.39
C ASP A 318 4.78 16.99 -3.27
N LYS A 319 4.87 18.22 -2.82
CA LYS A 319 5.76 18.57 -1.73
C LYS A 319 5.13 18.31 -0.37
N ILE A 320 5.76 17.45 0.41
CA ILE A 320 5.43 17.20 1.80
C ILE A 320 6.15 18.25 2.66
N GLU A 321 5.41 19.20 3.21
CA GLU A 321 5.98 20.29 3.98
C GLU A 321 5.05 20.79 5.08
N LYS A 322 5.50 20.76 6.31
CA LYS A 322 4.80 21.39 7.44
C LYS A 322 5.26 22.84 7.56
N ARG A 323 4.43 23.78 7.11
CA ARG A 323 4.78 25.21 7.08
C ARG A 323 4.27 26.01 8.27
N ALA A 324 3.00 25.75 8.61
CA ALA A 324 2.29 26.48 9.64
C ALA A 324 1.49 25.52 10.52
N SER A 325 1.30 25.93 11.75
CA SER A 325 0.46 25.26 12.74
C SER A 325 -0.62 26.22 13.19
N TYR A 326 -1.86 25.75 13.16
CA TYR A 326 -3.07 26.49 13.50
C TYR A 326 -3.70 25.93 14.76
N THR A 327 -3.74 26.71 15.82
CA THR A 327 -4.42 26.31 17.05
C THR A 327 -5.93 26.48 16.88
N LEU A 328 -6.69 25.43 17.15
CA LEU A 328 -8.15 25.50 17.15
C LEU A 328 -8.65 26.27 18.36
N ILE A 329 -9.62 27.14 18.16
CA ILE A 329 -10.19 28.00 19.19
C ILE A 329 -11.46 27.37 19.75
N TYR A 330 -11.56 27.27 21.07
CA TYR A 330 -12.81 26.94 21.74
C TYR A 330 -13.65 28.22 21.89
N TRP A 331 -14.78 28.25 21.20
CA TRP A 331 -15.64 29.42 21.15
C TRP A 331 -16.77 29.40 22.19
N GLY A 332 -16.82 28.47 23.08
CA GLY A 332 -17.75 28.28 24.20
C GLY A 332 -18.85 29.33 24.36
N ASP A 333 -19.37 29.47 25.57
CA ASP A 333 -20.44 30.42 25.88
C ASP A 333 -19.96 31.87 26.08
N GLY A 334 -18.66 32.13 25.89
CA GLY A 334 -18.01 33.44 26.05
C GLY A 334 -17.16 33.85 24.86
N GLU A 335 -16.77 35.12 24.86
CA GLU A 335 -15.81 35.60 23.87
C GLU A 335 -14.45 34.95 24.12
N PRO A 336 -13.75 34.45 23.07
CA PRO A 336 -12.44 33.86 23.23
C PRO A 336 -11.43 34.90 23.72
N ASP A 337 -10.57 34.50 24.64
CA ASP A 337 -9.44 35.31 25.04
C ASP A 337 -8.30 35.19 23.99
N TYR A 338 -8.28 36.10 23.05
CA TYR A 338 -7.26 36.16 22.02
C TYR A 338 -5.85 36.48 22.55
N ASN A 339 -5.73 36.89 23.81
CA ASN A 339 -4.44 37.18 24.43
C ASN A 339 -3.79 35.95 25.08
N THR A 340 -4.56 34.88 25.24
CA THR A 340 -4.10 33.62 25.82
C THR A 340 -4.11 32.51 24.76
N PRO A 341 -3.15 32.50 23.84
CA PRO A 341 -3.05 31.41 22.87
C PRO A 341 -2.82 30.07 23.57
N GLY A 342 -3.30 29.00 22.97
CA GLY A 342 -3.12 27.65 23.52
C GLY A 342 -4.19 27.22 24.52
N GLN A 343 -5.31 27.89 24.57
CA GLN A 343 -6.45 27.47 25.38
C GLN A 343 -6.97 26.10 24.93
N ALA A 344 -6.99 25.13 25.82
CA ALA A 344 -7.54 23.81 25.55
C ALA A 344 -9.06 23.84 25.46
N PHE A 345 -9.62 22.96 24.64
CA PHE A 345 -11.05 22.65 24.71
C PHE A 345 -11.35 21.98 26.05
N PRO A 346 -12.50 22.21 26.67
CA PRO A 346 -12.92 21.38 27.78
C PRO A 346 -12.98 19.90 27.37
N ALA A 347 -12.71 18.99 28.30
CA ALA A 347 -12.72 17.56 28.03
C ALA A 347 -14.12 17.07 27.60
N GLY A 348 -14.18 16.04 26.77
CA GLY A 348 -15.39 15.34 26.41
C GLY A 348 -16.22 15.94 25.28
N TYR A 349 -15.70 16.93 24.56
CA TYR A 349 -16.31 17.37 23.32
C TYR A 349 -15.89 16.44 22.17
N LYS A 350 -16.81 16.15 21.29
CA LYS A 350 -16.51 15.57 19.98
C LYS A 350 -16.14 16.67 19.00
N ILE A 351 -15.04 16.47 18.23
CA ILE A 351 -14.61 17.39 17.19
C ILE A 351 -14.75 16.74 15.82
N GLY A 352 -15.41 17.42 14.90
CA GLY A 352 -15.51 17.05 13.50
C GLY A 352 -14.79 18.07 12.60
N PHE A 353 -14.38 17.62 11.43
CA PHE A 353 -13.70 18.44 10.44
C PHE A 353 -14.44 18.46 9.12
N MET A 354 -14.31 19.56 8.40
CA MET A 354 -14.91 19.79 7.11
C MET A 354 -13.94 20.58 6.23
N VAL A 355 -13.79 20.17 4.99
CA VAL A 355 -13.12 20.95 3.95
C VAL A 355 -14.18 21.60 3.07
N ARG A 356 -14.05 22.90 2.81
CA ARG A 356 -14.89 23.61 1.87
C ARG A 356 -14.08 24.07 0.68
N ALA A 357 -14.37 23.49 -0.47
CA ALA A 357 -13.80 23.95 -1.72
C ALA A 357 -14.45 25.26 -2.14
N LYS A 358 -13.64 26.24 -2.51
CA LYS A 358 -14.10 27.48 -3.10
C LYS A 358 -13.93 27.45 -4.60
N THR A 359 -14.89 28.07 -5.27
CA THR A 359 -14.75 28.37 -6.68
C THR A 359 -14.13 29.74 -6.86
N THR A 360 -13.31 29.86 -7.90
CA THR A 360 -13.02 31.17 -8.49
C THR A 360 -14.27 31.67 -9.22
N SER A 361 -14.34 32.97 -9.52
CA SER A 361 -15.43 33.56 -10.33
C SER A 361 -15.64 32.87 -11.69
N GLU A 362 -14.66 32.09 -12.13
CA GLU A 362 -14.64 31.41 -13.43
C GLU A 362 -15.16 29.98 -13.39
N ALA A 363 -15.27 29.37 -12.19
CA ALA A 363 -15.76 28.00 -12.03
C ALA A 363 -16.88 27.89 -10.97
N PRO A 364 -18.05 28.47 -11.20
CA PRO A 364 -19.12 28.52 -10.20
C PRO A 364 -19.72 27.16 -9.83
N ARG A 365 -19.27 26.08 -10.45
CA ARG A 365 -19.84 24.72 -10.30
C ARG A 365 -19.17 23.87 -9.22
N LYS A 366 -18.13 24.38 -8.54
CA LYS A 366 -17.30 23.60 -7.62
C LYS A 366 -17.42 24.07 -6.17
N GLN A 367 -18.61 24.39 -5.72
CA GLN A 367 -18.85 24.70 -4.30
C GLN A 367 -19.32 23.44 -3.60
N GLY A 368 -18.60 23.00 -2.56
CA GLY A 368 -19.02 21.85 -1.78
C GLY A 368 -18.35 21.84 -0.43
N GLU A 369 -19.07 21.29 0.51
CA GLU A 369 -18.64 21.03 1.86
C GLU A 369 -18.42 19.53 1.99
N LEU A 370 -17.18 19.12 2.30
CA LEU A 370 -16.77 17.73 2.44
C LEU A 370 -16.52 17.45 3.91
N TYR A 371 -17.42 16.69 4.50
CA TYR A 371 -17.32 16.33 5.90
C TYR A 371 -16.57 15.02 6.09
N GLY A 372 -15.82 14.93 7.17
CA GLY A 372 -15.30 13.65 7.63
C GLY A 372 -16.43 12.66 7.94
N ASP A 373 -17.55 13.14 8.41
CA ASP A 373 -18.75 12.33 8.65
C ASP A 373 -19.60 12.16 7.39
N GLY A 374 -19.73 10.94 6.91
CA GLY A 374 -20.52 10.59 5.74
C GLY A 374 -21.99 11.00 5.84
N ARG A 375 -22.58 11.00 7.05
CA ARG A 375 -23.96 11.42 7.26
C ARG A 375 -24.24 12.85 6.82
N LEU A 376 -23.23 13.71 6.83
CA LEU A 376 -23.32 15.11 6.45
C LEU A 376 -23.09 15.33 4.95
N ASN A 377 -22.64 14.33 4.22
CA ASN A 377 -22.30 14.41 2.81
C ASN A 377 -23.49 14.16 1.86
N ASN A 378 -24.66 13.77 2.36
CA ASN A 378 -25.82 13.40 1.56
C ASN A 378 -26.46 14.54 0.73
N LYS A 379 -26.01 15.78 0.90
CA LYS A 379 -26.51 16.97 0.18
C LYS A 379 -25.44 17.62 -0.71
N ILE A 380 -24.34 16.91 -0.98
CA ILE A 380 -23.24 17.47 -1.76
C ILE A 380 -23.64 17.56 -3.22
N ASN A 381 -23.93 18.77 -3.68
CA ASN A 381 -23.98 19.10 -5.10
C ASN A 381 -22.57 19.44 -5.61
N PHE A 382 -21.63 18.50 -5.46
CA PHE A 382 -20.23 18.80 -5.75
C PHE A 382 -19.89 18.77 -7.24
N TRP A 383 -20.44 17.80 -7.96
CA TRP A 383 -20.30 17.64 -9.42
C TRP A 383 -21.46 16.82 -9.97
N PRO A 384 -21.87 17.03 -11.22
CA PRO A 384 -22.79 16.11 -11.88
C PRO A 384 -22.26 14.67 -11.96
N ASN A 385 -20.95 14.48 -11.86
CA ASN A 385 -20.26 13.18 -11.99
C ASN A 385 -19.89 12.53 -10.65
N PHE A 386 -20.18 13.15 -9.51
CA PHE A 386 -19.96 12.53 -8.19
C PHE A 386 -20.71 11.20 -7.99
N LYS A 387 -21.66 10.93 -8.86
CA LYS A 387 -22.37 9.65 -8.93
C LYS A 387 -21.46 8.46 -9.29
N THR A 388 -20.23 8.72 -9.71
CA THR A 388 -19.26 7.67 -10.08
C THR A 388 -18.33 7.29 -8.95
N SER A 389 -18.29 8.04 -7.83
CA SER A 389 -17.61 7.60 -6.63
C SER A 389 -18.28 6.34 -6.07
N ASN A 390 -17.51 5.32 -5.75
CA ASN A 390 -18.04 4.11 -5.11
C ASN A 390 -18.52 4.35 -3.68
N LEU A 391 -18.06 5.45 -3.03
CA LEU A 391 -18.58 5.92 -1.75
C LEU A 391 -20.00 6.51 -1.86
N GLY A 392 -20.48 6.75 -3.07
CA GLY A 392 -21.72 7.47 -3.26
C GLY A 392 -21.64 8.91 -2.76
N THR A 393 -22.81 9.53 -2.58
CA THR A 393 -22.92 10.88 -2.01
C THR A 393 -22.85 10.90 -0.48
N ASP A 394 -23.01 9.75 0.16
CA ASP A 394 -23.23 9.60 1.61
C ASP A 394 -21.99 9.07 2.34
N GLY A 395 -20.92 8.77 1.62
CA GLY A 395 -19.69 8.23 2.20
C GLY A 395 -18.87 9.28 2.94
N PRO A 396 -18.03 8.86 3.88
CA PRO A 396 -17.07 9.74 4.54
C PRO A 396 -16.05 10.27 3.55
N ARG A 397 -15.55 11.47 3.81
CA ARG A 397 -14.54 12.13 2.97
C ARG A 397 -13.24 12.41 3.72
N ALA A 398 -13.05 11.78 4.86
CA ALA A 398 -11.83 11.89 5.64
C ALA A 398 -11.47 10.55 6.28
N CYS A 399 -10.19 10.33 6.49
CA CYS A 399 -9.65 9.17 7.18
C CYS A 399 -8.53 9.60 8.13
N TRP A 400 -8.40 8.92 9.26
CA TRP A 400 -7.30 9.11 10.19
C TRP A 400 -6.18 8.12 9.92
N LEU A 401 -4.94 8.55 10.08
CA LEU A 401 -3.75 7.75 9.85
C LEU A 401 -2.64 8.13 10.82
N ASN A 402 -1.91 7.15 11.34
CA ASN A 402 -0.68 7.39 12.06
C ASN A 402 0.54 7.15 11.17
N VAL A 403 1.47 8.09 11.21
CA VAL A 403 2.83 7.87 10.72
C VAL A 403 3.75 7.99 11.92
N GLU A 404 4.26 6.88 12.37
CA GLU A 404 4.85 6.71 13.68
C GLU A 404 3.84 7.13 14.79
N ASP A 405 4.22 8.01 15.69
CA ASP A 405 3.36 8.52 16.76
C ASP A 405 2.62 9.82 16.39
N ARG A 406 2.70 10.26 15.15
CA ARG A 406 2.01 11.44 14.65
C ARG A 406 0.68 11.06 14.01
N LEU A 407 -0.32 11.86 14.28
CA LEU A 407 -1.68 11.65 13.78
C LEU A 407 -1.97 12.57 12.60
N PHE A 408 -2.45 11.99 11.52
CA PHE A 408 -2.85 12.72 10.32
C PHE A 408 -4.33 12.51 10.02
N LEU A 409 -4.93 13.57 9.50
CA LEU A 409 -6.28 13.58 8.95
C LEU A 409 -6.16 13.79 7.43
N THR A 410 -6.63 12.83 6.66
CA THR A 410 -6.63 12.87 5.21
C THR A 410 -8.02 13.16 4.67
N PHE A 411 -8.11 13.87 3.56
CA PHE A 411 -9.37 14.16 2.88
C PHE A 411 -9.33 13.73 1.42
N GLU A 412 -10.47 13.21 0.99
CA GLU A 412 -10.83 12.96 -0.40
C GLU A 412 -11.65 14.13 -0.93
N SER A 413 -11.11 14.91 -1.84
CA SER A 413 -11.80 16.04 -2.48
C SER A 413 -12.22 15.75 -3.92
N GLY A 414 -11.78 14.61 -4.45
CA GLY A 414 -12.03 14.14 -5.81
C GLY A 414 -13.10 13.06 -5.92
N THR A 415 -12.95 12.21 -6.91
CA THR A 415 -13.83 11.07 -7.22
C THR A 415 -13.07 9.75 -7.35
N ASP A 416 -11.78 9.77 -7.11
CA ASP A 416 -10.86 8.63 -7.23
C ASP A 416 -10.77 7.81 -5.95
N ASP A 417 -11.37 8.31 -4.85
CA ASP A 417 -11.51 7.59 -3.58
C ASP A 417 -10.17 7.11 -3.01
N ASP A 418 -9.10 7.88 -3.22
CA ASP A 418 -7.74 7.55 -2.80
C ASP A 418 -7.31 8.21 -1.48
N PHE A 419 -8.08 9.18 -0.98
CA PHE A 419 -7.92 9.86 0.32
C PHE A 419 -6.57 10.57 0.51
N ASN A 420 -5.91 10.97 -0.55
CA ASN A 420 -4.61 11.63 -0.51
C ASN A 420 -4.61 13.08 -1.00
N ASP A 421 -5.78 13.67 -1.27
CA ASP A 421 -5.86 15.04 -1.81
C ASP A 421 -5.38 16.11 -0.83
N ILE A 422 -5.73 15.98 0.45
CA ILE A 422 -5.36 16.92 1.50
C ILE A 422 -4.96 16.12 2.73
N ILE A 423 -3.77 16.39 3.26
CA ILE A 423 -3.27 15.73 4.47
C ILE A 423 -2.86 16.77 5.49
N LEU A 424 -3.38 16.62 6.69
CA LEU A 424 -3.17 17.51 7.83
C LEU A 424 -2.59 16.71 8.99
N GLU A 425 -1.57 17.24 9.68
CA GLU A 425 -1.18 16.73 11.00
C GLU A 425 -2.08 17.33 12.07
N VAL A 426 -2.53 16.51 13.03
CA VAL A 426 -3.35 16.93 14.16
C VAL A 426 -2.63 16.56 15.45
N GLU A 427 -2.34 17.56 16.28
CA GLU A 427 -1.53 17.42 17.50
C GLU A 427 -2.31 17.90 18.73
N GLY A 428 -2.05 17.28 19.87
CA GLY A 428 -2.57 17.69 21.18
C GLY A 428 -4.07 17.44 21.37
N GLY A 429 -4.58 17.84 22.48
CA GLY A 429 -5.98 18.06 22.89
C GLY A 429 -7.08 17.08 22.53
N ILE A 430 -6.77 15.94 21.91
CA ILE A 430 -7.74 14.91 21.54
C ILE A 430 -7.31 13.54 22.05
N ASP A 431 -8.28 12.68 22.31
CA ASP A 431 -8.02 11.28 22.63
C ASP A 431 -7.14 10.61 21.57
N PRO A 432 -6.21 9.77 22.01
CA PRO A 432 -5.34 9.07 21.08
C PRO A 432 -6.13 8.23 20.08
N ILE A 433 -5.92 8.51 18.82
CA ILE A 433 -6.32 7.62 17.73
C ILE A 433 -5.11 6.81 17.34
N SER A 434 -5.24 5.49 17.37
CA SER A 434 -4.20 4.56 16.94
C SER A 434 -4.71 3.80 15.74
N PHE A 435 -4.07 4.04 14.60
CA PHE A 435 -4.30 3.28 13.39
C PHE A 435 -2.98 3.00 12.70
N VAL A 436 -2.71 1.74 12.56
CA VAL A 436 -1.53 1.24 11.87
C VAL A 436 -2.01 0.59 10.57
N PRO A 437 -1.67 1.16 9.40
CA PRO A 437 -2.05 0.56 8.13
C PRO A 437 -1.41 -0.82 7.98
N GLU A 438 -2.20 -1.81 7.59
CA GLU A 438 -1.69 -3.12 7.23
C GLU A 438 -1.38 -3.14 5.72
N PHE A 439 -0.25 -3.76 5.38
CA PHE A 439 0.18 -3.98 4.02
C PHE A 439 0.12 -5.46 3.69
N ASP A 440 -0.07 -5.75 2.41
CA ASP A 440 -0.10 -7.11 1.93
C ASP A 440 1.23 -7.81 2.21
N ARG A 441 1.17 -9.11 2.45
CA ARG A 441 2.37 -9.94 2.53
C ARG A 441 2.91 -10.17 1.13
N ASP A 442 4.23 -10.17 1.02
CA ASP A 442 4.88 -10.68 -0.18
C ASP A 442 4.65 -12.18 -0.28
N PHE A 443 4.58 -12.67 -1.49
CA PHE A 443 4.55 -14.08 -1.77
C PHE A 443 5.36 -14.38 -3.04
N TYR A 444 5.80 -15.62 -3.13
CA TYR A 444 6.63 -16.11 -4.23
C TYR A 444 5.86 -17.17 -4.98
N THR A 445 5.98 -17.14 -6.29
CA THR A 445 5.43 -18.17 -7.17
C THR A 445 6.58 -18.99 -7.71
N PHE A 446 6.62 -20.25 -7.34
CA PHE A 446 7.53 -21.26 -7.91
C PHE A 446 6.83 -21.89 -9.08
N CYS A 447 7.51 -21.92 -10.22
CA CYS A 447 7.03 -22.47 -11.47
C CYS A 447 8.04 -23.50 -11.98
N PHE A 448 7.55 -24.69 -12.30
CA PHE A 448 8.40 -25.81 -12.71
C PHE A 448 7.86 -26.41 -14.01
N GLU A 449 8.78 -26.87 -14.86
CA GLU A 449 8.54 -27.86 -15.90
C GLU A 449 8.67 -29.25 -15.29
N ASP A 450 7.90 -30.22 -15.76
CA ASP A 450 8.02 -31.62 -15.31
C ASP A 450 9.19 -32.37 -15.97
N ARG A 451 9.78 -31.76 -17.05
CA ARG A 451 10.84 -32.36 -17.89
C ARG A 451 11.76 -31.29 -18.48
N GLU A 452 13.04 -31.66 -18.76
CA GLU A 452 14.02 -30.79 -19.39
C GLU A 452 13.68 -30.41 -20.84
N LEU A 453 12.95 -31.25 -21.55
CA LEU A 453 12.55 -31.03 -22.94
C LEU A 453 11.08 -30.64 -23.03
N GLY A 454 10.66 -29.69 -22.23
CA GLY A 454 9.29 -29.19 -22.17
C GLY A 454 8.94 -28.13 -23.23
N ASP A 455 7.75 -27.60 -23.13
CA ASP A 455 7.30 -26.47 -23.93
C ASP A 455 7.57 -25.11 -23.25
N TYR A 456 8.15 -25.15 -22.03
CA TYR A 456 8.54 -23.99 -21.22
C TYR A 456 7.37 -23.04 -20.98
N ASP A 457 6.21 -23.58 -20.71
CA ASP A 457 5.06 -22.78 -20.27
C ASP A 457 5.04 -22.56 -18.76
N MET A 458 5.99 -23.21 -18.04
CA MET A 458 6.25 -22.98 -16.61
C MET A 458 5.01 -23.18 -15.75
N ASN A 459 4.12 -24.06 -16.12
CA ASN A 459 2.87 -24.30 -15.43
C ASN A 459 2.61 -25.76 -15.05
N ASP A 460 3.59 -26.66 -15.32
CA ASP A 460 3.50 -28.07 -14.95
C ASP A 460 3.31 -28.27 -13.44
N VAL A 461 3.98 -27.45 -12.63
CA VAL A 461 3.63 -27.26 -11.21
C VAL A 461 3.84 -25.80 -10.82
N VAL A 462 2.80 -25.20 -10.28
CA VAL A 462 2.87 -23.83 -9.75
C VAL A 462 2.53 -23.84 -8.27
N ILE A 463 3.45 -23.30 -7.46
CA ILE A 463 3.32 -23.20 -6.01
C ILE A 463 3.45 -21.75 -5.59
N ARG A 464 2.51 -21.25 -4.82
CA ARG A 464 2.68 -19.98 -4.10
C ARG A 464 3.20 -20.24 -2.70
N ALA A 465 4.14 -19.43 -2.26
CA ALA A 465 4.72 -19.51 -0.93
C ALA A 465 4.71 -18.16 -0.25
N THR A 466 4.22 -18.10 0.97
CA THR A 466 4.11 -16.87 1.77
C THR A 466 4.79 -17.12 3.12
N ARG A 467 5.69 -16.24 3.51
CA ARG A 467 6.24 -16.25 4.86
C ARG A 467 5.24 -15.64 5.83
N ILE A 468 4.72 -16.44 6.74
CA ILE A 468 3.75 -15.99 7.76
C ILE A 468 4.48 -15.28 8.91
N ASN A 469 5.59 -15.86 9.38
CA ASN A 469 6.44 -15.28 10.41
C ASN A 469 7.85 -15.90 10.33
N GLU A 470 8.71 -15.60 11.31
CA GLU A 470 10.11 -16.09 11.33
C GLU A 470 10.27 -17.62 11.27
N THR A 471 9.24 -18.40 11.61
CA THR A 471 9.30 -19.87 11.70
C THR A 471 8.20 -20.59 10.92
N THR A 472 7.35 -19.88 10.18
CA THR A 472 6.22 -20.48 9.47
C THR A 472 6.15 -19.97 8.05
N VAL A 473 6.08 -20.89 7.10
CA VAL A 473 5.81 -20.61 5.68
C VAL A 473 4.54 -21.35 5.28
N GLU A 474 3.68 -20.67 4.54
CA GLU A 474 2.52 -21.27 3.90
C GLU A 474 2.82 -21.53 2.44
N TYR A 475 2.58 -22.76 1.99
CA TYR A 475 2.66 -23.18 0.60
C TYR A 475 1.27 -23.50 0.07
N SER A 476 0.95 -23.03 -1.12
CA SER A 476 -0.28 -23.33 -1.83
C SER A 476 0.04 -23.86 -3.21
N ILE A 477 -0.28 -25.13 -3.48
CA ILE A 477 -0.24 -25.68 -4.84
C ILE A 477 -1.43 -25.08 -5.58
N VAL A 478 -1.19 -24.32 -6.65
CA VAL A 478 -2.23 -23.53 -7.33
C VAL A 478 -2.53 -24.03 -8.74
N ALA A 479 -1.57 -24.70 -9.40
CA ALA A 479 -1.78 -25.25 -10.75
C ALA A 479 -0.92 -26.49 -11.00
N CYS A 480 -1.38 -27.33 -11.93
CA CYS A 480 -0.63 -28.46 -12.48
C CYS A 480 -1.02 -28.71 -13.94
N GLY A 481 -0.09 -28.44 -14.86
CA GLY A 481 -0.23 -28.65 -16.31
C GLY A 481 0.32 -29.99 -16.80
N ALA A 482 0.90 -30.79 -15.93
CA ALA A 482 1.52 -32.08 -16.28
C ALA A 482 0.53 -33.23 -16.29
N TYR A 483 0.88 -34.30 -17.02
CA TYR A 483 0.23 -35.60 -16.92
C TYR A 483 1.02 -36.59 -16.06
N ASP A 484 2.26 -36.27 -15.73
CA ASP A 484 3.08 -37.11 -14.87
C ASP A 484 2.57 -37.09 -13.43
N GLN A 485 2.87 -38.14 -12.66
CA GLN A 485 2.63 -38.15 -11.23
C GLN A 485 3.69 -37.32 -10.54
N LEU A 486 3.28 -36.20 -9.95
CA LEU A 486 4.18 -35.23 -9.34
C LEU A 486 3.88 -35.04 -7.85
N GLN A 487 4.93 -34.80 -7.08
CA GLN A 487 4.87 -34.52 -5.65
C GLN A 487 5.65 -33.22 -5.37
N VAL A 488 5.13 -32.38 -4.48
CA VAL A 488 5.88 -31.22 -3.97
C VAL A 488 6.64 -31.66 -2.72
N ARG A 489 7.96 -31.52 -2.76
CA ARG A 489 8.86 -31.89 -1.67
C ARG A 489 9.67 -30.71 -1.20
N ASN A 490 10.10 -30.82 0.06
CA ASN A 490 11.03 -29.88 0.66
C ASN A 490 12.30 -30.61 1.07
N VAL A 491 13.48 -30.08 0.72
CA VAL A 491 14.77 -30.72 1.00
C VAL A 491 15.13 -30.83 2.49
N ASN A 492 14.45 -30.10 3.37
CA ASN A 492 14.68 -30.17 4.83
C ASN A 492 13.84 -31.21 5.55
N GLY A 493 13.21 -32.14 4.85
CA GLY A 493 12.35 -33.15 5.45
C GLY A 493 10.98 -32.65 5.91
N ALA A 494 10.71 -31.35 5.83
CA ALA A 494 9.35 -30.82 5.93
C ALA A 494 8.62 -31.21 4.65
N THR A 495 7.48 -31.87 4.79
CA THR A 495 6.70 -32.37 3.66
C THR A 495 5.55 -31.41 3.39
N ILE A 496 5.24 -31.21 2.13
CA ILE A 496 4.05 -30.49 1.72
C ILE A 496 2.97 -31.53 1.43
N LYS A 497 1.93 -31.56 2.25
CA LYS A 497 0.83 -32.54 2.17
C LYS A 497 1.34 -33.99 2.18
N ASP A 498 2.30 -34.29 3.03
CA ASP A 498 2.83 -35.65 3.23
C ASP A 498 3.32 -36.32 1.92
N ASP A 499 3.92 -35.55 1.00
CA ASP A 499 4.37 -36.02 -0.31
C ASP A 499 3.26 -36.68 -1.16
N ALA A 500 2.01 -36.24 -1.00
CA ALA A 500 0.93 -36.75 -1.81
C ALA A 500 1.05 -36.31 -3.28
N GLU A 501 0.54 -37.14 -4.19
CA GLU A 501 0.50 -36.82 -5.62
C GLU A 501 -0.47 -35.67 -5.86
N ILE A 502 -0.06 -34.69 -6.72
CA ILE A 502 -0.75 -33.41 -6.89
C ILE A 502 -2.19 -33.58 -7.38
N HIS A 503 -2.45 -34.37 -8.43
CA HIS A 503 -3.81 -34.56 -8.95
C HIS A 503 -4.74 -35.19 -7.91
N ALA A 504 -4.19 -36.13 -7.13
CA ALA A 504 -4.92 -36.76 -6.02
C ALA A 504 -5.31 -35.74 -4.94
N LEU A 505 -4.45 -34.76 -4.65
CA LEU A 505 -4.76 -33.67 -3.72
C LEU A 505 -5.94 -32.82 -4.19
N PHE A 506 -6.08 -32.61 -5.49
CA PHE A 506 -7.21 -31.88 -6.07
C PHE A 506 -8.43 -32.79 -6.36
N GLY A 507 -8.33 -34.09 -6.08
CA GLY A 507 -9.42 -35.04 -6.30
C GLY A 507 -9.72 -35.31 -7.78
N VAL A 508 -8.73 -35.13 -8.66
CA VAL A 508 -8.86 -35.32 -10.12
C VAL A 508 -7.92 -36.41 -10.61
N SER A 509 -8.10 -36.85 -11.84
CA SER A 509 -7.18 -37.80 -12.48
C SER A 509 -5.96 -37.11 -13.05
N THR A 510 -4.84 -37.84 -13.23
CA THR A 510 -3.61 -37.34 -13.85
C THR A 510 -3.78 -36.82 -15.29
N ASN A 511 -4.92 -37.10 -15.94
CA ASN A 511 -5.24 -36.56 -17.26
C ASN A 511 -5.95 -35.19 -17.22
N THR A 512 -5.98 -34.53 -16.07
CA THR A 512 -6.69 -33.27 -15.86
C THR A 512 -5.69 -32.13 -15.67
N PHE A 513 -5.70 -31.15 -16.52
CA PHE A 513 -4.96 -29.92 -16.31
C PHE A 513 -5.63 -29.07 -15.22
N ILE A 514 -4.90 -28.73 -14.19
CA ILE A 514 -5.37 -27.97 -13.03
C ILE A 514 -4.97 -26.51 -13.20
N ASN A 515 -5.95 -25.62 -13.37
CA ASN A 515 -5.75 -24.16 -13.40
C ASN A 515 -4.69 -23.66 -14.42
N THR A 516 -4.58 -24.32 -15.58
CA THR A 516 -3.68 -23.91 -16.66
C THR A 516 -4.42 -23.64 -17.97
N VAL A 517 -5.65 -24.15 -18.10
CA VAL A 517 -6.49 -23.96 -19.28
C VAL A 517 -7.48 -22.82 -19.06
N LYS A 518 -7.34 -21.76 -19.82
CA LYS A 518 -8.21 -20.56 -19.72
C LYS A 518 -9.66 -20.92 -20.06
N GLY A 519 -10.58 -20.52 -19.17
CA GLY A 519 -12.01 -20.78 -19.31
C GLY A 519 -12.47 -22.15 -18.78
N ALA A 520 -11.57 -23.02 -18.31
CA ALA A 520 -11.93 -24.18 -17.53
C ALA A 520 -12.37 -23.77 -16.11
N THR A 521 -13.10 -24.65 -15.44
CA THR A 521 -13.47 -24.43 -14.03
C THR A 521 -12.22 -24.44 -13.17
N SER A 522 -12.00 -23.34 -12.45
CA SER A 522 -10.88 -23.23 -11.51
C SER A 522 -11.13 -24.09 -10.28
N LEU A 523 -10.09 -24.74 -9.81
CA LEU A 523 -10.08 -25.50 -8.56
C LEU A 523 -9.39 -24.70 -7.46
N ASP A 524 -9.88 -24.82 -6.22
CA ASP A 524 -9.30 -24.15 -5.07
C ASP A 524 -7.87 -24.64 -4.80
N PRO A 525 -6.94 -23.76 -4.40
CA PRO A 525 -5.58 -24.13 -4.05
C PRO A 525 -5.52 -25.16 -2.91
N VAL A 526 -4.55 -26.04 -2.96
CA VAL A 526 -4.25 -26.95 -1.85
C VAL A 526 -3.14 -26.35 -1.01
N THR A 527 -3.49 -25.92 0.20
CA THR A 527 -2.61 -25.15 1.08
C THR A 527 -2.10 -26.00 2.25
N ASP A 528 -0.86 -25.78 2.64
CA ASP A 528 -0.20 -26.38 3.81
C ASP A 528 0.74 -25.37 4.49
N GLN A 529 0.85 -25.46 5.81
CA GLN A 529 1.79 -24.65 6.60
C GLN A 529 2.94 -25.49 7.11
N VAL A 530 4.14 -25.03 6.85
CA VAL A 530 5.38 -25.74 7.19
C VAL A 530 6.18 -24.93 8.21
N THR A 531 6.64 -25.60 9.25
CA THR A 531 7.58 -25.00 10.20
C THR A 531 8.97 -24.98 9.60
N VAL A 532 9.61 -23.82 9.64
CA VAL A 532 10.97 -23.59 9.12
C VAL A 532 11.89 -23.04 10.21
N SER A 533 13.20 -23.11 9.99
CA SER A 533 14.17 -22.46 10.87
C SER A 533 14.14 -20.94 10.73
N LYS A 534 14.65 -20.23 11.75
CA LYS A 534 14.68 -18.75 11.73
C LYS A 534 15.59 -18.17 10.65
N ASP A 535 16.57 -18.94 10.20
CA ASP A 535 17.48 -18.62 9.10
C ASP A 535 16.98 -19.05 7.72
N PHE A 536 15.75 -19.53 7.64
CA PHE A 536 15.13 -19.95 6.39
C PHE A 536 15.12 -18.82 5.36
N SER A 537 15.44 -19.16 4.11
CA SER A 537 15.28 -18.29 2.92
C SER A 537 14.75 -19.14 1.76
N PHE A 538 13.88 -18.56 0.96
CA PHE A 538 13.40 -19.18 -0.28
C PHE A 538 14.51 -19.37 -1.32
N LEU A 539 15.62 -18.65 -1.22
CA LEU A 539 16.78 -18.80 -2.09
C LEU A 539 17.75 -19.89 -1.64
N ASN A 540 17.58 -20.44 -0.45
CA ASN A 540 18.44 -21.51 0.04
C ASN A 540 18.02 -22.83 -0.60
N ALA A 541 18.86 -23.39 -1.48
CA ALA A 541 18.62 -24.66 -2.16
C ALA A 541 18.35 -25.84 -1.22
N ALA A 542 18.79 -25.74 0.05
CA ALA A 542 18.53 -26.78 1.07
C ALA A 542 17.12 -26.68 1.68
N THR A 543 16.41 -25.57 1.51
CA THR A 543 15.12 -25.32 2.18
C THR A 543 13.98 -24.95 1.23
N GLN A 544 14.27 -24.68 -0.04
CA GLN A 544 13.27 -24.37 -1.06
C GLN A 544 12.46 -25.60 -1.47
N PRO A 545 11.21 -25.44 -1.92
CA PRO A 545 10.44 -26.55 -2.49
C PRO A 545 11.04 -27.03 -3.81
N TYR A 546 10.85 -28.30 -4.10
CA TYR A 546 11.17 -28.91 -5.38
C TYR A 546 10.11 -29.93 -5.77
N ILE A 547 10.11 -30.33 -7.03
CA ILE A 547 9.18 -31.32 -7.57
C ILE A 547 9.87 -32.66 -7.68
N HIS A 548 9.21 -33.69 -7.17
CA HIS A 548 9.59 -35.08 -7.44
C HIS A 548 8.66 -35.64 -8.50
N ASN A 549 9.19 -35.91 -9.69
CA ASN A 549 8.48 -36.61 -10.75
C ASN A 549 8.53 -38.10 -10.47
N VAL A 550 7.43 -38.66 -9.95
CA VAL A 550 7.31 -40.07 -9.59
C VAL A 550 7.36 -40.96 -10.83
N THR A 551 6.77 -40.52 -11.93
CA THR A 551 6.75 -41.27 -13.19
C THR A 551 8.15 -41.52 -13.72
N MET A 552 9.03 -40.53 -13.56
CA MET A 552 10.41 -40.60 -14.04
C MET A 552 11.44 -40.98 -12.97
N GLY A 553 11.06 -40.91 -11.68
CA GLY A 553 11.97 -41.12 -10.56
C GLY A 553 13.04 -40.01 -10.45
N LYS A 554 12.71 -38.74 -10.77
CA LYS A 554 13.66 -37.62 -10.75
C LYS A 554 13.15 -36.43 -9.95
N ASP A 555 14.11 -35.72 -9.36
CA ASP A 555 13.86 -34.46 -8.67
C ASP A 555 14.13 -33.27 -9.62
N ILE A 556 13.23 -32.30 -9.64
CA ILE A 556 13.28 -31.09 -10.41
C ILE A 556 13.35 -29.92 -9.43
N LYS A 557 14.43 -29.17 -9.49
CA LYS A 557 14.74 -28.05 -8.61
C LYS A 557 14.69 -26.75 -9.39
N LEU A 558 14.77 -25.61 -8.70
CA LEU A 558 14.96 -24.34 -9.36
C LEU A 558 16.26 -24.35 -10.18
N SER A 559 16.18 -23.77 -11.36
CA SER A 559 17.30 -23.64 -12.28
C SER A 559 18.45 -22.90 -11.64
N GLN A 560 19.63 -23.47 -11.77
CA GLN A 560 20.87 -22.87 -11.28
C GLN A 560 21.59 -22.12 -12.39
N LYS A 561 22.61 -21.36 -12.02
CA LYS A 561 23.45 -20.64 -12.97
C LYS A 561 23.98 -21.57 -14.06
N GLY A 562 23.70 -21.21 -15.30
CA GLY A 562 24.13 -21.95 -16.49
C GLY A 562 23.27 -23.15 -16.85
N GLU A 563 22.16 -23.36 -16.16
CA GLU A 563 21.11 -24.32 -16.54
C GLU A 563 20.04 -23.65 -17.40
N ASP A 564 19.15 -24.46 -17.95
CA ASP A 564 17.97 -23.98 -18.67
C ASP A 564 16.86 -23.55 -17.70
N PRO A 565 15.90 -22.70 -18.11
CA PRO A 565 14.86 -22.19 -17.23
C PRO A 565 13.74 -23.24 -17.00
N HIS A 566 14.06 -24.37 -16.39
CA HIS A 566 13.07 -25.44 -16.07
C HIS A 566 12.40 -25.28 -14.69
N GLY A 567 12.91 -24.36 -13.87
CA GLY A 567 12.35 -24.03 -12.57
C GLY A 567 12.74 -22.62 -12.17
N ILE A 568 11.76 -21.74 -11.92
CA ILE A 568 11.98 -20.36 -11.54
C ILE A 568 11.11 -19.96 -10.35
N MET A 569 11.61 -19.00 -9.57
CA MET A 569 10.87 -18.39 -8.47
C MET A 569 10.70 -16.90 -8.76
N ILE A 570 9.46 -16.44 -8.73
CA ILE A 570 9.09 -15.06 -9.10
C ILE A 570 8.36 -14.42 -7.90
N PRO A 571 8.71 -13.18 -7.49
CA PRO A 571 7.99 -12.46 -6.46
C PRO A 571 6.63 -11.96 -6.96
N TYR A 572 5.72 -11.69 -6.04
CA TYR A 572 4.37 -11.19 -6.26
C TYR A 572 3.40 -12.14 -6.97
N ALA A 573 2.26 -11.56 -7.32
CA ALA A 573 1.18 -12.16 -8.07
C ALA A 573 1.58 -12.45 -9.53
N PHE A 574 2.57 -13.31 -9.72
CA PHE A 574 2.91 -13.80 -11.04
C PHE A 574 1.74 -14.63 -11.59
N ARG A 575 1.38 -14.36 -12.84
CA ARG A 575 0.37 -15.11 -13.59
C ARG A 575 1.09 -16.05 -14.53
N TRP A 576 1.03 -17.35 -14.25
CA TRP A 576 1.72 -18.33 -15.09
C TRP A 576 1.14 -18.37 -16.51
N PRO A 577 1.95 -18.68 -17.51
CA PRO A 577 1.46 -18.88 -18.86
C PRO A 577 0.37 -19.93 -18.90
N LYS A 578 -0.59 -19.78 -19.80
CA LYS A 578 -1.59 -20.82 -20.04
C LYS A 578 -0.96 -22.02 -20.73
N GLU A 579 -1.60 -23.16 -20.62
CA GLU A 579 -1.20 -24.44 -21.20
C GLU A 579 -0.68 -24.28 -22.65
N LYS A 580 0.51 -24.84 -22.92
CA LYS A 580 1.19 -24.81 -24.23
C LYS A 580 1.63 -23.43 -24.72
N THR A 581 1.73 -22.47 -23.86
CA THR A 581 2.21 -21.13 -24.19
C THR A 581 3.57 -20.89 -23.57
N CYS A 582 4.62 -20.91 -24.36
CA CYS A 582 5.98 -20.68 -23.86
C CYS A 582 6.07 -19.34 -23.11
N ILE A 583 6.79 -19.32 -22.00
CA ILE A 583 6.92 -18.13 -21.13
C ILE A 583 7.38 -16.88 -21.89
N LYS A 584 8.22 -17.00 -22.94
CA LYS A 584 8.64 -15.86 -23.76
C LYS A 584 7.49 -15.19 -24.51
N ASP A 585 6.41 -15.95 -24.81
CA ASP A 585 5.23 -15.45 -25.53
C ASP A 585 4.21 -14.88 -24.54
N ALA A 586 4.26 -15.33 -23.29
CA ALA A 586 3.47 -14.76 -22.19
C ALA A 586 4.14 -13.51 -21.58
N TYR A 587 5.47 -13.42 -21.66
CA TYR A 587 6.28 -12.33 -21.11
C TYR A 587 7.39 -11.94 -22.09
N LEU A 588 7.11 -10.94 -22.91
CA LEU A 588 7.99 -10.55 -24.04
C LEU A 588 9.41 -10.11 -23.62
N ARG A 589 9.60 -9.68 -22.37
CA ARG A 589 10.91 -9.29 -21.83
C ARG A 589 11.71 -10.47 -21.25
N PHE A 590 11.13 -11.68 -21.21
CA PHE A 590 11.80 -12.86 -20.65
C PHE A 590 13.11 -13.20 -21.36
N ASN A 591 13.07 -13.21 -22.69
CA ASN A 591 14.27 -13.50 -23.50
C ASN A 591 15.39 -12.49 -23.27
N GLU A 592 15.06 -11.20 -23.20
CA GLU A 592 16.02 -10.13 -22.93
C GLU A 592 16.68 -10.33 -21.55
N TRP A 593 15.89 -10.66 -20.54
CA TRP A 593 16.39 -10.97 -19.21
C TRP A 593 17.32 -12.20 -19.22
N GLY A 594 16.93 -13.31 -19.84
CA GLY A 594 17.73 -14.53 -19.92
C GLY A 594 19.03 -14.38 -20.73
N GLN A 595 19.05 -13.48 -21.72
CA GLN A 595 20.25 -13.23 -22.55
C GLN A 595 21.32 -12.37 -21.85
N ASN A 596 20.94 -11.60 -20.84
CA ASN A 596 21.86 -10.69 -20.18
C ASN A 596 21.49 -10.44 -18.74
N SER A 597 22.10 -11.18 -17.85
CA SER A 597 21.92 -11.07 -16.38
C SER A 597 22.30 -9.70 -15.79
N ARG A 598 22.91 -8.80 -16.58
CA ARG A 598 23.32 -7.46 -16.17
C ARG A 598 22.30 -6.38 -16.55
N ILE A 599 21.35 -6.70 -17.42
CA ILE A 599 20.28 -5.77 -17.78
C ILE A 599 19.21 -5.76 -16.69
N ASN A 600 18.66 -4.59 -16.40
CA ASN A 600 17.63 -4.36 -15.38
C ASN A 600 16.23 -4.86 -15.79
N SER A 601 16.12 -5.98 -16.51
CA SER A 601 14.84 -6.63 -16.80
C SER A 601 14.41 -7.56 -15.67
N THR A 602 14.85 -7.31 -14.43
CA THR A 602 14.43 -8.08 -13.25
C THR A 602 12.93 -7.92 -12.93
N ASP A 603 12.26 -7.01 -13.61
CA ASP A 603 10.83 -6.74 -13.51
C ASP A 603 10.00 -7.33 -14.67
N TRP A 604 10.59 -8.16 -15.53
CA TRP A 604 9.97 -8.72 -16.74
C TRP A 604 8.60 -9.37 -16.46
N TYR A 605 8.44 -9.98 -15.30
CA TYR A 605 7.24 -10.66 -14.84
C TYR A 605 6.07 -9.74 -14.51
N LYS A 606 6.29 -8.44 -14.45
CA LYS A 606 5.24 -7.43 -14.21
C LYS A 606 4.43 -7.09 -15.48
N TYR A 607 4.89 -7.54 -16.66
CA TYR A 607 4.32 -7.17 -17.96
C TYR A 607 3.82 -8.39 -18.74
N PRO A 608 2.72 -9.02 -18.30
CA PRO A 608 2.13 -10.15 -19.01
C PRO A 608 1.44 -9.74 -20.30
N VAL A 609 1.46 -10.62 -21.28
CA VAL A 609 0.54 -10.58 -22.41
C VAL A 609 -0.78 -11.21 -21.94
N GLU A 610 -1.80 -10.42 -21.70
CA GLU A 610 -3.04 -10.79 -21.01
C GLU A 610 -3.76 -12.02 -21.58
N GLU A 611 -3.74 -12.21 -22.89
CA GLU A 611 -4.32 -13.37 -23.53
C GLU A 611 -3.51 -14.67 -23.34
N ASN A 612 -2.23 -14.57 -22.95
CA ASN A 612 -1.30 -15.67 -22.86
C ASN A 612 -1.03 -16.16 -21.42
N VAL A 613 -1.66 -15.55 -20.44
CA VAL A 613 -1.55 -15.94 -19.02
C VAL A 613 -2.90 -16.42 -18.48
N TYR A 614 -2.82 -17.29 -17.43
CA TYR A 614 -3.97 -17.82 -16.72
C TYR A 614 -4.53 -16.86 -15.69
#